data_9d6e1f08c7d8f62cfdd41ee897f10f82
#
_entry.id   9d6e1f08c7d8f62cfdd41ee897f10f82
#
_cell.length_a   1.000
_cell.length_b   1.000
_cell.length_c   1.000
_cell.angle_alpha   90.00
_cell.angle_beta   90.00
_cell.angle_gamma   90.00
#
_symmetry.space_group_name_H-M   'P 1'
#
loop_
_entity.id
_entity.type
_entity.pdbx_description
1 polymer ?
#
loop_
_entity_poly.entity_id
_entity_poly.type
_entity_poly.pdbx_seq_one_letter_code
_entity_poly.pdbx_strand_id
1 'polypeptide(L)'
;MKEEVTSDLQGTSFQRRVWDEIRKIPSGETRTYKDIAESIGNPRSSRAVANACAANPRPISVPCHRVIRSDGTIGGYSGPGGTPGKSALLAVEKGLVSSRNI
;
A
#
# COMPACT_ATOMS: atom_id res chain seq x y z
N MET A 1 -0.51 -22.89 -13.23
CA MET A 1 -0.48 -22.57 -12.74
C MET A 1 -0.52 -21.58 -12.59
N LYS A 2 -0.87 -21.12 -12.47
CA LYS A 2 -0.91 -20.33 -12.33
C LYS A 2 -0.50 -19.41 -11.77
N GLU A 3 -0.42 -19.42 -11.25
CA GLU A 3 0.17 -18.62 -10.50
C GLU A 3 1.07 -17.77 -11.12
N GLU A 4 1.38 -17.94 -12.20
CA GLU A 4 2.25 -17.11 -12.78
C GLU A 4 1.82 -15.73 -12.82
N VAL A 5 0.60 -15.49 -12.70
CA VAL A 5 0.10 -14.17 -12.66
C VAL A 5 0.72 -13.36 -11.59
N THR A 6 1.00 -13.99 -10.48
CA THR A 6 1.58 -13.30 -9.36
C THR A 6 3.03 -13.60 -9.22
N SER A 7 3.61 -14.19 -10.23
CA SER A 7 4.95 -14.72 -10.09
C SER A 7 6.02 -13.67 -9.89
N ASP A 8 5.78 -12.44 -10.27
CA ASP A 8 6.77 -11.40 -10.06
C ASP A 8 6.72 -10.80 -8.67
N LEU A 9 5.76 -11.20 -7.84
CA LEU A 9 5.68 -10.75 -6.46
C LEU A 9 5.95 -11.93 -5.56
N GLN A 10 7.13 -11.99 -4.99
CA GLN A 10 7.47 -13.06 -4.09
C GLN A 10 7.00 -12.74 -2.69
N GLY A 11 6.83 -13.74 -1.89
CA GLY A 11 6.40 -13.55 -0.52
C GLY A 11 5.43 -14.64 -0.11
N THR A 12 4.95 -14.54 1.11
CA THR A 12 4.00 -15.52 1.62
C THR A 12 2.63 -15.33 0.98
N SER A 13 1.79 -16.33 1.12
CA SER A 13 0.40 -16.20 0.68
C SER A 13 -0.27 -14.99 1.29
N PHE A 14 -0.04 -14.77 2.58
CA PHE A 14 -0.63 -13.63 3.27
C PHE A 14 -0.15 -12.32 2.65
N GLN A 15 1.15 -12.19 2.45
CA GLN A 15 1.72 -10.98 1.86
C GLN A 15 1.13 -10.72 0.49
N ARG A 16 1.02 -11.76 -0.34
CA ARG A 16 0.47 -11.58 -1.68
C ARG A 16 -0.99 -11.15 -1.64
N ARG A 17 -1.77 -11.69 -0.70
CA ARG A 17 -3.15 -11.27 -0.55
C ARG A 17 -3.24 -9.80 -0.18
N VAL A 18 -2.36 -9.35 0.72
CA VAL A 18 -2.31 -7.94 1.12
C VAL A 18 -1.96 -7.07 -0.10
N TRP A 19 -0.93 -7.45 -0.83
CA TRP A 19 -0.49 -6.66 -1.98
C TRP A 19 -1.56 -6.59 -3.07
N ASP A 20 -2.26 -7.69 -3.31
CA ASP A 20 -3.34 -7.71 -4.29
C ASP A 20 -4.47 -6.79 -3.88
N GLU A 21 -4.78 -6.76 -2.60
CA GLU A 21 -5.84 -5.88 -2.11
C GLU A 21 -5.43 -4.42 -2.23
N ILE A 22 -4.16 -4.14 -1.93
CA ILE A 22 -3.63 -2.77 -2.03
C ILE A 22 -3.68 -2.27 -3.46
N ARG A 23 -3.44 -3.14 -4.42
CA ARG A 23 -3.49 -2.75 -5.84
C ARG A 23 -4.86 -2.23 -6.26
N LYS A 24 -5.90 -2.56 -5.52
CA LYS A 24 -7.25 -2.12 -5.86
C LYS A 24 -7.54 -0.70 -5.42
N ILE A 25 -6.69 -0.10 -4.62
CA ILE A 25 -6.91 1.26 -4.13
C ILE A 25 -6.64 2.25 -5.25
N PRO A 26 -7.64 3.02 -5.66
CA PRO A 26 -7.42 3.98 -6.76
C PRO A 26 -6.54 5.13 -6.31
N SER A 27 -5.88 5.73 -7.27
CA SER A 27 -5.11 6.95 -7.02
C SER A 27 -6.05 8.01 -6.45
N GLY A 28 -5.58 8.71 -5.45
CA GLY A 28 -6.38 9.74 -4.78
C GLY A 28 -7.15 9.21 -3.58
N GLU A 29 -7.18 7.90 -3.37
CA GLU A 29 -7.86 7.31 -2.23
C GLU A 29 -6.88 6.65 -1.31
N THR A 30 -7.29 6.45 -0.07
CA THR A 30 -6.48 5.74 0.92
C THR A 30 -7.35 4.70 1.62
N ARG A 31 -6.67 3.73 2.21
CA ARG A 31 -7.30 2.74 3.07
C ARG A 31 -6.42 2.60 4.29
N THR A 32 -7.00 2.21 5.41
CA THR A 32 -6.19 1.98 6.60
C THR A 32 -5.68 0.54 6.60
N TYR A 33 -4.66 0.29 7.41
CA TYR A 33 -4.20 -1.08 7.59
C TYR A 33 -5.33 -1.98 8.06
N LYS A 34 -6.24 -1.42 8.90
CA LYS A 34 -7.39 -2.16 9.37
C LYS A 34 -8.33 -2.48 8.22
N ASP A 35 -8.57 -1.52 7.33
CA ASP A 35 -9.43 -1.75 6.17
C ASP A 35 -8.92 -2.90 5.34
N ILE A 36 -7.62 -2.93 5.10
CA ILE A 36 -7.03 -4.00 4.30
C ILE A 36 -7.17 -5.33 5.04
N ALA A 37 -6.91 -5.33 6.35
CA ALA A 37 -7.06 -6.56 7.14
C ALA A 37 -8.47 -7.11 7.05
N GLU A 38 -9.45 -6.25 7.14
CA GLU A 38 -10.85 -6.66 7.03
C GLU A 38 -11.17 -7.18 5.63
N SER A 39 -10.66 -6.52 4.61
CA SER A 39 -10.91 -6.92 3.23
C SER A 39 -10.40 -8.31 2.92
N ILE A 40 -9.29 -8.70 3.52
CA ILE A 40 -8.72 -10.02 3.26
C ILE A 40 -9.25 -11.09 4.23
N GLY A 41 -10.22 -10.73 5.08
CA GLY A 41 -10.84 -11.68 5.98
C GLY A 41 -10.10 -11.92 7.27
N ASN A 42 -9.15 -11.09 7.62
CA ASN A 42 -8.35 -11.21 8.83
C ASN A 42 -8.37 -9.92 9.62
N PRO A 43 -9.51 -9.54 10.22
CA PRO A 43 -9.66 -8.21 10.81
C PRO A 43 -8.70 -7.90 11.96
N ARG A 44 -8.07 -8.91 12.52
CA ARG A 44 -7.12 -8.68 13.61
C ARG A 44 -5.68 -8.61 13.15
N SER A 45 -5.45 -8.56 11.85
CA SER A 45 -4.10 -8.66 11.32
C SER A 45 -3.52 -7.33 10.85
N SER A 46 -3.99 -6.21 11.38
CA SER A 46 -3.49 -4.89 10.96
C SER A 46 -1.97 -4.78 11.03
N ARG A 47 -1.38 -5.32 12.10
CA ARG A 47 0.08 -5.25 12.23
C ARG A 47 0.78 -6.08 11.16
N ALA A 48 0.22 -7.25 10.86
CA ALA A 48 0.79 -8.10 9.81
C ALA A 48 0.64 -7.44 8.45
N VAL A 49 -0.46 -6.72 8.24
CA VAL A 49 -0.65 -5.93 7.01
C VAL A 49 0.42 -4.87 6.91
N ALA A 50 0.69 -4.15 8.00
CA ALA A 50 1.73 -3.13 7.99
C ALA A 50 3.09 -3.74 7.69
N ASN A 51 3.37 -4.92 8.24
CA ASN A 51 4.63 -5.61 7.95
C ASN A 51 4.71 -6.03 6.49
N ALA A 52 3.59 -6.47 5.91
CA ALA A 52 3.56 -6.82 4.50
C ALA A 52 3.80 -5.59 3.62
N CYS A 53 3.28 -4.45 4.03
CA CYS A 53 3.56 -3.20 3.32
C CYS A 53 5.04 -2.88 3.36
N ALA A 54 5.69 -3.07 4.50
CA ALA A 54 7.11 -2.80 4.63
C ALA A 54 7.94 -3.75 3.76
N ALA A 55 7.43 -4.93 3.49
CA ALA A 55 8.14 -5.92 2.68
C ALA A 55 7.80 -5.83 1.20
N ASN A 56 7.04 -4.82 0.78
CA ASN A 56 6.60 -4.66 -0.60
C ASN A 56 7.79 -4.60 -1.55
N PRO A 57 7.91 -5.56 -2.48
CA PRO A 57 9.05 -5.57 -3.39
C PRO A 57 8.88 -4.63 -4.59
N ARG A 58 7.70 -4.05 -4.75
CA ARG A 58 7.41 -3.19 -5.89
C ARG A 58 6.67 -1.94 -5.46
N PRO A 59 7.36 -1.04 -4.77
CA PRO A 59 6.74 0.21 -4.35
C PRO A 59 6.17 0.93 -5.57
N ILE A 60 5.05 1.59 -5.38
CA ILE A 60 4.32 2.31 -6.40
C ILE A 60 3.48 1.39 -7.26
N SER A 61 4.03 0.32 -7.84
CA SER A 61 3.22 -0.68 -8.55
C SER A 61 2.23 -1.35 -7.60
N VAL A 62 2.70 -1.66 -6.39
CA VAL A 62 1.81 -2.04 -5.30
C VAL A 62 1.76 -0.80 -4.42
N PRO A 63 0.70 -0.01 -4.49
CA PRO A 63 0.73 1.35 -3.93
C PRO A 63 0.54 1.38 -2.42
N CYS A 64 1.51 0.84 -1.71
CA CYS A 64 1.49 0.84 -0.24
C CYS A 64 1.46 2.24 0.34
N HIS A 65 1.86 3.25 -0.43
CA HIS A 65 1.75 4.62 0.03
C HIS A 65 0.30 5.04 0.24
N ARG A 66 -0.67 4.30 -0.31
CA ARG A 66 -2.10 4.58 -0.13
C ARG A 66 -2.67 3.91 1.11
N VAL A 67 -1.84 3.22 1.90
CA VAL A 67 -2.30 2.59 3.13
C VAL A 67 -1.77 3.38 4.31
N ILE A 68 -2.65 3.79 5.20
CA ILE A 68 -2.32 4.66 6.31
C ILE A 68 -2.81 4.05 7.61
N ARG A 69 -2.47 4.66 8.73
CA ARG A 69 -2.91 4.18 10.04
C ARG A 69 -4.36 4.54 10.28
N SER A 70 -5.01 3.75 11.14
CA SER A 70 -6.42 3.99 11.47
C SER A 70 -6.66 5.34 12.12
N ASP A 71 -5.67 5.92 12.77
CA ASP A 71 -5.83 7.23 13.40
C ASP A 71 -5.62 8.37 12.41
N GLY A 72 -5.43 8.04 11.13
CA GLY A 72 -5.26 9.06 10.10
C GLY A 72 -3.84 9.49 9.83
N THR A 73 -2.89 9.04 10.63
CA THR A 73 -1.48 9.35 10.34
C THR A 73 -0.98 8.44 9.23
N ILE A 74 0.02 8.90 8.50
CA ILE A 74 0.44 8.18 7.30
C ILE A 74 1.25 6.93 7.55
N GLY A 75 1.86 6.79 8.70
CA GLY A 75 2.70 5.61 8.96
C GLY A 75 3.99 5.65 8.18
N GLY A 76 4.74 4.56 8.27
CA GLY A 76 6.01 4.47 7.58
C GLY A 76 5.88 4.08 6.13
N TYR A 77 6.98 4.15 5.41
CA TYR A 77 7.01 3.80 4.00
C TYR A 77 8.40 3.32 3.63
N SER A 78 8.49 2.17 3.01
CA SER A 78 9.76 1.61 2.58
C SER A 78 10.10 1.93 1.12
N GLY A 79 9.23 2.65 0.43
CA GLY A 79 9.46 3.01 -0.97
C GLY A 79 10.29 4.28 -1.11
N PRO A 80 10.30 4.83 -2.32
CA PRO A 80 11.15 5.99 -2.64
C PRO A 80 10.88 7.16 -1.72
N GLY A 81 11.93 7.72 -1.16
CA GLY A 81 11.83 8.90 -0.31
C GLY A 81 11.37 8.66 1.09
N GLY A 82 11.09 7.40 1.48
CA GLY A 82 10.64 7.09 2.83
C GLY A 82 9.32 7.77 3.16
N THR A 83 9.11 8.09 4.44
CA THR A 83 7.86 8.73 4.86
C THR A 83 7.59 10.06 4.17
N PRO A 84 8.57 10.95 4.00
CA PRO A 84 8.33 12.15 3.20
C PRO A 84 7.92 11.84 1.76
N GLY A 85 8.49 10.79 1.16
CA GLY A 85 8.10 10.38 -0.18
C GLY A 85 6.66 9.92 -0.21
N LYS A 86 6.21 9.22 0.81
CA LYS A 86 4.83 8.77 0.92
C LYS A 86 3.88 9.98 0.96
N SER A 87 4.20 10.97 1.77
CA SER A 87 3.42 12.18 1.83
C SER A 87 3.33 12.88 0.49
N ALA A 88 4.45 12.98 -0.20
CA ALA A 88 4.50 13.64 -1.49
C ALA A 88 3.64 12.90 -2.52
N LEU A 89 3.72 11.58 -2.55
CA LEU A 89 2.90 10.79 -3.47
C LEU A 89 1.42 10.97 -3.21
N LEU A 90 1.04 10.96 -1.94
CA LEU A 90 -0.37 11.15 -1.59
C LEU A 90 -0.86 12.53 -1.98
N ALA A 91 -0.04 13.55 -1.79
CA ALA A 91 -0.42 14.91 -2.15
C ALA A 91 -0.63 15.05 -3.64
N VAL A 92 0.25 14.47 -4.43
CA VAL A 92 0.12 14.50 -5.88
C VAL A 92 -1.16 13.78 -6.32
N GLU A 93 -1.42 12.62 -5.74
CA GLU A 93 -2.59 11.84 -6.11
C GLU A 93 -3.89 12.52 -5.74
N LYS A 94 -3.88 13.31 -4.67
CA LYS A 94 -5.08 14.06 -4.28
C LYS A 94 -5.23 15.35 -5.05
N GLY A 95 -4.27 15.68 -5.90
CA GLY A 95 -4.33 16.92 -6.65
C GLY A 95 -3.89 18.14 -5.88
N LEU A 96 -3.32 17.95 -4.69
CA LEU A 96 -2.83 19.08 -3.90
C LEU A 96 -1.56 19.66 -4.49
N VAL A 97 -0.77 18.82 -5.16
CA VAL A 97 0.45 19.25 -5.82
C VAL A 97 0.47 18.57 -7.16
N SER A 98 0.64 19.32 -8.21
CA SER A 98 0.68 18.73 -9.54
C SER A 98 2.10 18.35 -9.92
N SER A 99 2.27 17.09 -10.28
CA SER A 99 3.59 16.64 -10.70
C SER A 99 3.92 17.13 -12.10
N ARG A 100 2.91 17.60 -12.81
CA ARG A 100 3.14 18.15 -14.13
C ARG A 100 2.93 19.60 -14.18
N ASN A 101 2.95 20.24 -13.08
CA ASN A 101 2.70 21.61 -13.05
C ASN A 101 3.83 22.34 -13.60
N ILE A 102 3.82 22.55 -14.70
CA ILE A 102 4.96 23.14 -15.27
C ILE A 102 4.59 24.27 -16.06
#